data_4353fb8289e7bda4eb7fcc372c03f6ba
#
_entry.id   4353fb8289e7bda4eb7fcc372c03f6ba
#
_cell.length_a   1.000
_cell.length_b   1.000
_cell.length_c   1.000
_cell.angle_alpha   90.00
_cell.angle_beta   90.00
_cell.angle_gamma   90.00
#
_symmetry.space_group_name_H-M   'P 1'
#
loop_
_entity.id
_entity.type
_entity.pdbx_description
1 polymer ?
#
loop_
_entity_poly.entity_id
_entity_poly.type
_entity_poly.pdbx_seq_one_letter_code
_entity_poly.pdbx_strand_id
1 'polypeptide(L)'
;LQAVGLAPPLGTAHPLYSPEGIILLLGIQHAPLVFLAVRAGLRSLPKEMIEAARAAGASGLSVFRTIVVPLMIPPLVSGAALAFVSCVGNFGIQAMLGIPARYSTLITLIYQRLSNFGPTIISDVAILSIIVGLIAGSGLALQWWLLRRRDYRTIGAPSQPLHYDLGRWRLPVEAGCWLLIGLILVLPASALLFTSLVPGYGMPLTAETATLHNYIQAIAHHAATARGFANSLI
;
A
#
# COMPACT_ATOMS: atom_id res chain seq x y z
N LEU A 1 5.40 11.32 -22.32
CA LEU A 1 5.11 11.95 -21.00
C LEU A 1 5.70 13.36 -20.89
N GLN A 2 6.90 13.63 -21.43
CA GLN A 2 7.48 14.98 -21.49
C GLN A 2 6.66 15.93 -22.37
N ALA A 3 6.12 15.46 -23.49
CA ALA A 3 5.28 16.25 -24.39
C ALA A 3 3.93 16.67 -23.78
N VAL A 4 3.51 16.02 -22.70
CA VAL A 4 2.26 16.30 -21.97
C VAL A 4 2.53 16.99 -20.62
N GLY A 5 3.79 17.33 -20.32
CA GLY A 5 4.19 17.99 -19.06
C GLY A 5 4.13 17.08 -17.81
N LEU A 6 3.96 15.76 -17.99
CA LEU A 6 3.86 14.78 -16.90
C LEU A 6 5.21 14.21 -16.47
N ALA A 7 6.28 14.52 -17.18
CA ALA A 7 7.64 14.12 -16.79
C ALA A 7 8.53 15.36 -16.67
N PRO A 8 9.36 15.45 -15.62
CA PRO A 8 10.31 16.56 -15.46
C PRO A 8 11.35 16.55 -16.58
N PRO A 9 11.98 17.71 -16.88
CA PRO A 9 13.06 17.82 -17.86
C PRO A 9 14.20 16.86 -17.55
N LEU A 10 14.89 16.40 -18.60
CA LEU A 10 16.08 15.57 -18.46
C LEU A 10 17.11 16.27 -17.57
N GLY A 11 17.62 15.57 -16.55
CA GLY A 11 18.58 16.10 -15.59
C GLY A 11 17.99 16.69 -14.31
N THR A 12 16.67 16.77 -14.18
CA THR A 12 16.01 17.12 -12.91
C THR A 12 15.56 15.87 -12.15
N ALA A 13 15.65 15.91 -10.81
CA ALA A 13 15.16 14.82 -9.99
C ALA A 13 13.64 14.67 -10.16
N HIS A 14 13.17 13.45 -10.42
CA HIS A 14 11.74 13.19 -10.52
C HIS A 14 11.06 13.42 -9.16
N PRO A 15 9.91 14.10 -9.07
CA PRO A 15 9.25 14.43 -7.80
C PRO A 15 8.94 13.21 -6.91
N LEU A 16 8.81 12.02 -7.49
CA LEU A 16 8.63 10.77 -6.74
C LEU A 16 9.87 10.32 -5.97
N TYR A 17 11.09 10.79 -6.34
CA TYR A 17 12.30 10.52 -5.57
C TYR A 17 12.42 11.53 -4.43
N SER A 18 11.47 11.44 -3.50
CA SER A 18 11.34 12.31 -2.33
C SER A 18 10.69 11.55 -1.18
N PRO A 19 10.80 12.03 0.06
CA PRO A 19 10.07 11.46 1.20
C PRO A 19 8.56 11.42 0.97
N GLU A 20 8.01 12.45 0.34
CA GLU A 20 6.59 12.56 0.01
C GLU A 20 6.16 11.48 -1.00
N GLY A 21 7.00 11.20 -1.99
CA GLY A 21 6.79 10.11 -2.95
C GLY A 21 6.79 8.74 -2.29
N ILE A 22 7.69 8.51 -1.32
CA ILE A 22 7.73 7.28 -0.52
C ILE A 22 6.43 7.13 0.29
N ILE A 23 6.00 8.19 0.99
CA ILE A 23 4.76 8.19 1.79
C ILE A 23 3.54 7.92 0.89
N LEU A 24 3.46 8.59 -0.25
CA LEU A 24 2.35 8.42 -1.21
C LEU A 24 2.25 6.97 -1.68
N LEU A 25 3.37 6.38 -2.15
CA LEU A 25 3.36 5.02 -2.67
C LEU A 25 3.12 3.97 -1.60
N LEU A 26 3.69 4.15 -0.39
CA LEU A 26 3.38 3.29 0.75
C LEU A 26 1.90 3.37 1.13
N GLY A 27 1.31 4.57 1.09
CA GLY A 27 -0.12 4.77 1.33
C GLY A 27 -0.99 4.03 0.31
N ILE A 28 -0.69 4.16 -0.97
CA ILE A 28 -1.42 3.48 -2.06
C ILE A 28 -1.28 1.95 -1.92
N GLN A 29 -0.07 1.45 -1.66
CA GLN A 29 0.20 0.01 -1.53
C GLN A 29 -0.54 -0.61 -0.35
N HIS A 30 -0.67 0.11 0.78
CA HIS A 30 -1.28 -0.43 1.99
C HIS A 30 -2.76 -0.05 2.17
N ALA A 31 -3.30 0.81 1.31
CA ALA A 31 -4.73 1.17 1.30
C ALA A 31 -5.66 -0.06 1.24
N PRO A 32 -5.39 -1.12 0.45
CA PRO A 32 -6.21 -2.32 0.44
C PRO A 32 -6.32 -3.03 1.79
N LEU A 33 -5.27 -3.01 2.62
CA LEU A 33 -5.30 -3.62 3.96
C LEU A 33 -6.29 -2.90 4.88
N VAL A 34 -6.24 -1.58 4.89
CA VAL A 34 -7.18 -0.76 5.67
C VAL A 34 -8.59 -0.91 5.12
N PHE A 35 -8.74 -0.90 3.80
CA PHE A 35 -10.04 -1.11 3.14
C PHE A 35 -10.68 -2.45 3.54
N LEU A 36 -9.92 -3.54 3.54
CA LEU A 36 -10.45 -4.86 3.92
C LEU A 36 -10.88 -4.89 5.39
N ALA A 37 -10.10 -4.29 6.29
CA ALA A 37 -10.45 -4.19 7.71
C ALA A 37 -11.73 -3.36 7.92
N VAL A 38 -11.84 -2.21 7.26
CA VAL A 38 -13.03 -1.36 7.28
C VAL A 38 -14.25 -2.06 6.69
N ARG A 39 -14.09 -2.73 5.55
CA ARG A 39 -15.16 -3.50 4.90
C ARG A 39 -15.66 -4.63 5.80
N ALA A 40 -14.77 -5.36 6.46
CA ALA A 40 -15.14 -6.40 7.42
C ALA A 40 -15.92 -5.82 8.60
N GLY A 41 -15.45 -4.69 9.15
CA GLY A 41 -16.15 -3.97 10.22
C GLY A 41 -17.54 -3.49 9.81
N LEU A 42 -17.68 -2.92 8.62
CA LEU A 42 -18.98 -2.47 8.10
C LEU A 42 -19.97 -3.63 7.95
N ARG A 43 -19.48 -4.81 7.53
CA ARG A 43 -20.32 -6.01 7.39
C ARG A 43 -20.76 -6.61 8.72
N SER A 44 -20.06 -6.32 9.80
CA SER A 44 -20.40 -6.78 11.16
C SER A 44 -21.32 -5.83 11.92
N LEU A 45 -21.70 -4.69 11.33
CA LEU A 45 -22.59 -3.74 11.98
C LEU A 45 -24.02 -4.33 12.11
N PRO A 46 -24.62 -4.31 13.31
CA PRO A 46 -25.98 -4.78 13.52
C PRO A 46 -26.99 -3.86 12.82
N LYS A 47 -27.72 -4.42 11.85
CA LYS A 47 -28.73 -3.67 11.08
C LYS A 47 -29.85 -3.16 11.99
N GLU A 48 -30.23 -3.98 12.98
CA GLU A 48 -31.31 -3.69 13.94
C GLU A 48 -31.01 -2.41 14.74
N MET A 49 -29.76 -2.17 15.08
CA MET A 49 -29.35 -0.96 15.82
C MET A 49 -29.57 0.31 15.00
N ILE A 50 -29.29 0.24 13.71
CA ILE A 50 -29.47 1.36 12.79
C ILE A 50 -30.96 1.60 12.51
N GLU A 51 -31.73 0.52 12.33
CA GLU A 51 -33.18 0.59 12.11
C GLU A 51 -33.91 1.11 13.35
N ALA A 52 -33.54 0.66 14.55
CA ALA A 52 -34.08 1.16 15.80
C ALA A 52 -33.80 2.66 16.00
N ALA A 53 -32.59 3.12 15.73
CA ALA A 53 -32.25 4.54 15.80
C ALA A 53 -33.05 5.39 14.80
N ARG A 54 -33.26 4.88 13.59
CA ARG A 54 -34.10 5.55 12.58
C ARG A 54 -35.56 5.57 12.96
N ALA A 55 -36.08 4.49 13.51
CA ALA A 55 -37.47 4.46 14.05
C ALA A 55 -37.67 5.43 15.20
N ALA A 56 -36.63 5.68 15.99
CA ALA A 56 -36.63 6.73 17.04
C ALA A 56 -36.44 8.15 16.48
N GLY A 57 -36.45 8.35 15.14
CA GLY A 57 -36.37 9.65 14.49
C GLY A 57 -34.97 10.21 14.28
N ALA A 58 -33.91 9.40 14.48
CA ALA A 58 -32.54 9.83 14.23
C ALA A 58 -32.26 10.03 12.73
N SER A 59 -31.67 11.19 12.38
CA SER A 59 -31.25 11.46 11.02
C SER A 59 -30.08 10.54 10.59
N GLY A 60 -29.92 10.33 9.28
CA GLY A 60 -28.82 9.48 8.75
C GLY A 60 -27.43 9.94 9.21
N LEU A 61 -27.21 11.25 9.31
CA LEU A 61 -25.94 11.80 9.80
C LEU A 61 -25.75 11.56 11.30
N SER A 62 -26.82 11.62 12.08
CA SER A 62 -26.80 11.29 13.51
C SER A 62 -26.42 9.82 13.71
N VAL A 63 -27.11 8.90 13.02
CA VAL A 63 -26.80 7.46 13.05
C VAL A 63 -25.35 7.19 12.66
N PHE A 64 -24.88 7.84 11.60
CA PHE A 64 -23.50 7.69 11.15
C PHE A 64 -22.49 8.09 12.24
N ARG A 65 -22.67 9.27 12.85
CA ARG A 65 -21.74 9.79 13.86
C ARG A 65 -21.84 9.09 15.22
N THR A 66 -23.04 8.68 15.63
CA THR A 66 -23.26 8.14 16.97
C THR A 66 -23.18 6.61 17.04
N ILE A 67 -23.43 5.90 15.93
CA ILE A 67 -23.45 4.43 15.89
C ILE A 67 -22.33 3.92 14.98
N VAL A 68 -22.33 4.29 13.70
CA VAL A 68 -21.43 3.70 12.72
C VAL A 68 -19.97 4.05 13.04
N VAL A 69 -19.64 5.33 13.18
CA VAL A 69 -18.26 5.77 13.42
C VAL A 69 -17.66 5.16 14.70
N PRO A 70 -18.33 5.17 15.88
CA PRO A 70 -17.78 4.55 17.07
C PRO A 70 -17.55 3.04 16.94
N LEU A 71 -18.45 2.31 16.28
CA LEU A 71 -18.31 0.89 16.06
C LEU A 71 -17.24 0.55 15.00
N MET A 72 -16.91 1.51 14.13
CA MET A 72 -15.84 1.36 13.15
C MET A 72 -14.43 1.66 13.68
N ILE A 73 -14.31 2.23 14.89
CA ILE A 73 -13.00 2.53 15.49
C ILE A 73 -12.10 1.27 15.59
N PRO A 74 -12.57 0.12 16.10
CA PRO A 74 -11.72 -1.06 16.20
C PRO A 74 -11.18 -1.57 14.86
N PRO A 75 -12.01 -1.81 13.82
CA PRO A 75 -11.50 -2.23 12.52
C PRO A 75 -10.58 -1.18 11.86
N LEU A 76 -10.88 0.12 12.01
CA LEU A 76 -10.02 1.20 11.54
C LEU A 76 -8.64 1.17 12.22
N VAL A 77 -8.61 1.11 13.55
CA VAL A 77 -7.36 1.08 14.32
C VAL A 77 -6.56 -0.18 14.01
N SER A 78 -7.23 -1.33 13.85
CA SER A 78 -6.58 -2.59 13.49
C SER A 78 -6.00 -2.55 12.06
N GLY A 79 -6.76 -2.04 11.10
CA GLY A 79 -6.29 -1.86 9.73
C GLY A 79 -5.12 -0.88 9.64
N ALA A 80 -5.19 0.23 10.36
CA ALA A 80 -4.12 1.23 10.42
C ALA A 80 -2.85 0.68 11.06
N ALA A 81 -2.96 -0.09 12.15
CA ALA A 81 -1.80 -0.71 12.79
C ALA A 81 -1.14 -1.76 11.89
N LEU A 82 -1.95 -2.58 11.19
CA LEU A 82 -1.43 -3.55 10.23
C LEU A 82 -0.70 -2.85 9.07
N ALA A 83 -1.30 -1.79 8.51
CA ALA A 83 -0.66 -0.99 7.48
C ALA A 83 0.63 -0.34 7.99
N PHE A 84 0.63 0.21 9.21
CA PHE A 84 1.81 0.82 9.82
C PHE A 84 2.97 -0.18 9.94
N VAL A 85 2.74 -1.36 10.52
CA VAL A 85 3.79 -2.40 10.66
C VAL A 85 4.30 -2.83 9.29
N SER A 86 3.40 -3.01 8.31
CA SER A 86 3.77 -3.36 6.93
C SER A 86 4.57 -2.26 6.24
N CYS A 87 4.26 -0.97 6.47
CA CYS A 87 5.03 0.16 5.96
C CYS A 87 6.42 0.22 6.56
N VAL A 88 6.55 0.02 7.89
CA VAL A 88 7.85 0.00 8.58
C VAL A 88 8.76 -1.09 8.02
N GLY A 89 8.21 -2.27 7.73
CA GLY A 89 8.97 -3.41 7.16
C GLY A 89 9.14 -3.38 5.64
N ASN A 90 8.59 -2.40 4.95
CA ASN A 90 8.65 -2.35 3.48
C ASN A 90 10.04 -1.92 2.98
N PHE A 91 10.77 -2.84 2.38
CA PHE A 91 12.08 -2.56 1.79
C PHE A 91 11.95 -1.99 0.36
N GLY A 92 11.07 -2.57 -0.46
CA GLY A 92 11.04 -2.33 -1.91
C GLY A 92 10.87 -0.85 -2.29
N ILE A 93 9.77 -0.22 -1.85
CA ILE A 93 9.50 1.20 -2.17
C ILE A 93 10.58 2.10 -1.57
N GLN A 94 10.97 1.83 -0.31
CA GLN A 94 11.97 2.64 0.39
C GLN A 94 13.35 2.55 -0.28
N ALA A 95 13.75 1.40 -0.79
CA ALA A 95 15.01 1.23 -1.50
C ALA A 95 14.97 1.87 -2.89
N MET A 96 13.91 1.61 -3.65
CA MET A 96 13.79 2.09 -5.04
C MET A 96 13.68 3.62 -5.14
N LEU A 97 13.05 4.27 -4.18
CA LEU A 97 12.90 5.73 -4.18
C LEU A 97 13.89 6.42 -3.25
N GLY A 98 14.15 5.84 -2.08
CA GLY A 98 14.98 6.49 -1.06
C GLY A 98 16.46 6.49 -1.41
N ILE A 99 17.01 5.41 -1.94
CA ILE A 99 18.44 5.33 -2.29
C ILE A 99 18.79 6.37 -3.37
N PRO A 100 18.06 6.46 -4.51
CA PRO A 100 18.33 7.51 -5.52
C PRO A 100 18.11 8.94 -4.99
N ALA A 101 17.14 9.14 -4.09
CA ALA A 101 16.85 10.41 -3.46
C ALA A 101 17.89 10.79 -2.37
N ARG A 102 18.86 9.93 -2.06
CA ARG A 102 19.78 10.06 -0.91
C ARG A 102 19.04 10.21 0.42
N TYR A 103 17.85 9.67 0.51
CA TYR A 103 17.02 9.64 1.70
C TYR A 103 16.98 8.22 2.26
N SER A 104 17.84 7.96 3.24
CA SER A 104 17.96 6.63 3.85
C SER A 104 16.91 6.46 4.96
N THR A 105 16.09 5.43 4.85
CA THR A 105 15.22 4.95 5.92
C THR A 105 15.95 3.90 6.76
N LEU A 106 15.42 3.54 7.92
CA LEU A 106 16.05 2.53 8.78
C LEU A 106 16.26 1.18 8.06
N ILE A 107 15.26 0.75 7.28
CA ILE A 107 15.34 -0.51 6.52
C ILE A 107 16.41 -0.44 5.43
N THR A 108 16.48 0.66 4.68
CA THR A 108 17.52 0.83 3.66
C THR A 108 18.91 1.00 4.27
N LEU A 109 18.99 1.61 5.45
CA LEU A 109 20.25 1.72 6.21
C LEU A 109 20.75 0.35 6.67
N ILE A 110 19.87 -0.52 7.18
CA ILE A 110 20.19 -1.90 7.52
C ILE A 110 20.77 -2.63 6.29
N TYR A 111 20.10 -2.51 5.15
CA TYR A 111 20.56 -3.11 3.90
C TYR A 111 21.93 -2.59 3.47
N GLN A 112 22.15 -1.28 3.51
CA GLN A 112 23.44 -0.66 3.19
C GLN A 112 24.55 -1.12 4.13
N ARG A 113 24.26 -1.27 5.44
CA ARG A 113 25.23 -1.79 6.42
C ARG A 113 25.57 -3.25 6.13
N LEU A 114 24.59 -4.09 5.83
CA LEU A 114 24.80 -5.49 5.47
C LEU A 114 25.63 -5.67 4.18
N SER A 115 25.54 -4.71 3.27
CA SER A 115 26.31 -4.74 2.00
C SER A 115 27.75 -4.27 2.15
N ASN A 116 28.12 -3.71 3.30
CA ASN A 116 29.50 -3.29 3.60
C ASN A 116 30.26 -4.41 4.32
N PHE A 117 31.59 -4.33 4.29
CA PHE A 117 32.49 -5.23 5.04
C PHE A 117 33.11 -4.49 6.22
N GLY A 118 33.06 -5.08 7.42
CA GLY A 118 33.69 -4.50 8.62
C GLY A 118 33.37 -5.31 9.89
N PRO A 119 34.18 -5.17 10.96
CA PRO A 119 34.03 -5.96 12.19
C PRO A 119 32.80 -5.60 13.02
N THR A 120 32.20 -4.41 12.83
CA THR A 120 31.06 -3.90 13.62
C THR A 120 29.71 -4.10 12.94
N ILE A 121 29.67 -4.66 11.71
CA ILE A 121 28.44 -4.74 10.90
C ILE A 121 27.31 -5.46 11.64
N ILE A 122 27.61 -6.60 12.28
CA ILE A 122 26.59 -7.41 12.95
C ILE A 122 25.96 -6.64 14.11
N SER A 123 26.79 -5.93 14.90
CA SER A 123 26.30 -5.12 16.02
C SER A 123 25.47 -3.91 15.54
N ASP A 124 25.93 -3.22 14.49
CA ASP A 124 25.20 -2.09 13.92
C ASP A 124 23.83 -2.51 13.39
N VAL A 125 23.78 -3.61 12.64
CA VAL A 125 22.54 -4.18 12.10
C VAL A 125 21.62 -4.65 13.22
N ALA A 126 22.16 -5.30 14.27
CA ALA A 126 21.35 -5.73 15.40
C ALA A 126 20.70 -4.54 16.13
N ILE A 127 21.44 -3.46 16.38
CA ILE A 127 20.90 -2.24 16.99
C ILE A 127 19.79 -1.63 16.13
N LEU A 128 20.04 -1.45 14.83
CA LEU A 128 19.05 -0.89 13.90
C LEU A 128 17.79 -1.77 13.83
N SER A 129 17.95 -3.09 13.81
CA SER A 129 16.83 -4.04 13.79
C SER A 129 15.99 -3.98 15.08
N ILE A 130 16.63 -3.83 16.23
CA ILE A 130 15.92 -3.61 17.50
C ILE A 130 15.12 -2.30 17.45
N ILE A 131 15.70 -1.22 16.94
CA ILE A 131 15.00 0.07 16.79
C ILE A 131 13.76 -0.08 15.88
N VAL A 132 13.89 -0.74 14.73
CA VAL A 132 12.77 -1.04 13.84
C VAL A 132 11.70 -1.87 14.57
N GLY A 133 12.11 -2.89 15.30
CA GLY A 133 11.22 -3.72 16.11
C GLY A 133 10.48 -2.92 17.19
N LEU A 134 11.15 -2.00 17.86
CA LEU A 134 10.53 -1.11 18.86
C LEU A 134 9.54 -0.14 18.22
N ILE A 135 9.85 0.42 17.04
CA ILE A 135 8.93 1.28 16.31
C ILE A 135 7.67 0.49 15.88
N ALA A 136 7.83 -0.68 15.30
CA ALA A 136 6.71 -1.54 14.92
C ALA A 136 5.89 -1.98 16.13
N GLY A 137 6.57 -2.38 17.21
CA GLY A 137 5.96 -2.76 18.49
C GLY A 137 5.19 -1.63 19.16
N SER A 138 5.69 -0.39 19.06
CA SER A 138 4.99 0.80 19.59
C SER A 138 3.66 1.03 18.89
N GLY A 139 3.57 0.78 17.59
CA GLY A 139 2.31 0.86 16.83
C GLY A 139 1.28 -0.17 17.31
N LEU A 140 1.72 -1.42 17.55
CA LEU A 140 0.85 -2.46 18.10
C LEU A 140 0.45 -2.18 19.57
N ALA A 141 1.38 -1.67 20.38
CA ALA A 141 1.09 -1.26 21.74
C ALA A 141 0.07 -0.11 21.80
N LEU A 142 0.21 0.86 20.89
CA LEU A 142 -0.77 1.95 20.75
C LEU A 142 -2.14 1.42 20.32
N GLN A 143 -2.19 0.51 19.35
CA GLN A 143 -3.44 -0.18 18.95
C GLN A 143 -4.10 -0.83 20.17
N TRP A 144 -3.35 -1.66 20.91
CA TRP A 144 -3.87 -2.34 22.08
C TRP A 144 -4.36 -1.36 23.13
N TRP A 145 -3.61 -0.28 23.40
CA TRP A 145 -3.99 0.75 24.36
C TRP A 145 -5.29 1.49 23.96
N LEU A 146 -5.44 1.82 22.68
CA LEU A 146 -6.65 2.47 22.16
C LEU A 146 -7.89 1.57 22.27
N LEU A 147 -7.72 0.27 22.02
CA LEU A 147 -8.83 -0.68 21.98
C LEU A 147 -9.22 -1.21 23.37
N ARG A 148 -8.26 -1.32 24.30
CA ARG A 148 -8.54 -1.88 25.62
C ARG A 148 -9.49 -1.05 26.50
N ARG A 149 -9.61 0.25 26.23
CA ARG A 149 -10.36 1.18 27.05
C ARG A 149 -11.86 1.22 26.77
N ARG A 150 -12.32 0.57 25.71
CA ARG A 150 -13.72 0.54 25.31
C ARG A 150 -14.15 -0.88 25.00
N ASP A 151 -15.28 -1.27 25.56
CA ASP A 151 -15.92 -2.55 25.19
C ASP A 151 -16.72 -2.34 23.91
N TYR A 152 -16.16 -2.85 22.80
CA TYR A 152 -16.79 -2.79 21.47
C TYR A 152 -17.60 -4.05 21.14
N ARG A 153 -17.86 -4.92 22.15
CA ARG A 153 -18.59 -6.15 21.92
C ARG A 153 -20.06 -5.81 21.60
N THR A 154 -20.45 -6.10 20.38
CA THR A 154 -21.86 -6.05 20.01
C THR A 154 -22.53 -7.34 20.45
N ILE A 155 -23.56 -7.24 21.28
CA ILE A 155 -24.38 -8.36 21.72
C ILE A 155 -25.40 -8.61 20.59
N GLY A 156 -25.18 -9.63 19.76
CA GLY A 156 -26.11 -10.01 18.70
C GLY A 156 -25.50 -11.06 17.76
N ALA A 157 -26.34 -11.91 17.18
CA ALA A 157 -25.94 -12.78 16.09
C ALA A 157 -25.52 -11.95 14.87
N PRO A 158 -24.62 -12.43 14.00
CA PRO A 158 -24.25 -11.71 12.79
C PRO A 158 -25.50 -11.46 11.96
N SER A 159 -25.89 -10.20 11.87
CA SER A 159 -27.04 -9.77 11.08
C SER A 159 -26.69 -9.72 9.60
N GLN A 160 -27.72 -9.68 8.73
CA GLN A 160 -27.49 -9.53 7.29
C GLN A 160 -26.68 -8.25 6.99
N PRO A 161 -25.72 -8.30 6.08
CA PRO A 161 -24.92 -7.12 5.75
C PRO A 161 -25.81 -5.96 5.29
N LEU A 162 -25.54 -4.77 5.82
CA LEU A 162 -26.21 -3.57 5.37
C LEU A 162 -25.93 -3.32 3.89
N HIS A 163 -26.96 -3.39 3.07
CA HIS A 163 -26.90 -2.96 1.68
C HIS A 163 -27.43 -1.53 1.59
N TYR A 164 -26.56 -0.59 1.30
CA TYR A 164 -26.98 0.77 0.93
C TYR A 164 -27.20 0.79 -0.58
N ASP A 165 -28.44 1.08 -0.96
CA ASP A 165 -28.73 1.35 -2.38
C ASP A 165 -28.28 2.79 -2.70
N LEU A 166 -27.26 2.91 -3.55
CA LEU A 166 -26.75 4.20 -4.01
C LEU A 166 -27.70 4.87 -5.04
N GLY A 167 -28.76 4.17 -5.49
CA GLY A 167 -29.68 4.67 -6.49
C GLY A 167 -28.95 5.23 -7.72
N ARG A 168 -29.26 6.49 -8.11
CA ARG A 168 -28.64 7.16 -9.27
C ARG A 168 -27.12 7.38 -9.17
N TRP A 169 -26.55 7.34 -7.96
CA TRP A 169 -25.10 7.52 -7.74
C TRP A 169 -24.30 6.25 -7.93
N ARG A 170 -24.95 5.11 -8.13
CA ARG A 170 -24.25 3.83 -8.30
C ARG A 170 -23.31 3.85 -9.50
N LEU A 171 -23.80 4.23 -10.68
CA LEU A 171 -23.01 4.25 -11.91
C LEU A 171 -21.79 5.18 -11.82
N PRO A 172 -21.91 6.47 -11.40
CA PRO A 172 -20.73 7.34 -11.30
C PRO A 172 -19.73 6.87 -10.23
N VAL A 173 -20.19 6.30 -9.12
CA VAL A 173 -19.29 5.75 -8.10
C VAL A 173 -18.58 4.49 -8.61
N GLU A 174 -19.28 3.56 -9.25
CA GLU A 174 -18.67 2.37 -9.86
C GLU A 174 -17.66 2.76 -10.95
N ALA A 175 -18.02 3.68 -11.84
CA ALA A 175 -17.11 4.18 -12.87
C ALA A 175 -15.87 4.86 -12.27
N GLY A 176 -16.03 5.66 -11.23
CA GLY A 176 -14.92 6.28 -10.50
C GLY A 176 -13.99 5.25 -9.85
N CYS A 177 -14.54 4.20 -9.24
CA CYS A 177 -13.75 3.10 -8.68
C CYS A 177 -12.98 2.33 -9.76
N TRP A 178 -13.62 2.01 -10.89
CA TRP A 178 -12.96 1.33 -12.00
C TRP A 178 -11.86 2.18 -12.64
N LEU A 179 -12.10 3.49 -12.78
CA LEU A 179 -11.10 4.43 -13.27
C LEU A 179 -9.90 4.51 -12.33
N LEU A 180 -10.14 4.57 -11.01
CA LEU A 180 -9.08 4.59 -10.01
C LEU A 180 -8.25 3.29 -10.03
N ILE A 181 -8.90 2.13 -10.11
CA ILE A 181 -8.23 0.82 -10.24
C ILE A 181 -7.42 0.78 -11.53
N GLY A 182 -8.00 1.22 -12.64
CA GLY A 182 -7.31 1.30 -13.93
C GLY A 182 -6.07 2.19 -13.86
N LEU A 183 -6.18 3.36 -13.25
CA LEU A 183 -5.05 4.28 -13.10
C LEU A 183 -3.93 3.68 -12.24
N ILE A 184 -4.27 3.04 -11.12
CA ILE A 184 -3.29 2.50 -10.18
C ILE A 184 -2.65 1.19 -10.68
N LEU A 185 -3.39 0.37 -11.42
CA LEU A 185 -2.93 -0.95 -11.85
C LEU A 185 -2.47 -0.97 -13.32
N VAL A 186 -3.31 -0.50 -14.22
CA VAL A 186 -3.07 -0.63 -15.67
C VAL A 186 -1.98 0.33 -16.13
N LEU A 187 -1.94 1.56 -15.60
CA LEU A 187 -0.95 2.56 -16.03
C LEU A 187 0.48 2.14 -15.70
N PRO A 188 0.84 1.73 -14.45
CA PRO A 188 2.18 1.23 -14.17
C PRO A 188 2.51 -0.07 -14.88
N ALA A 189 1.54 -1.00 -14.99
CA ALA A 189 1.74 -2.26 -15.70
C ALA A 189 2.03 -2.02 -17.20
N SER A 190 1.29 -1.12 -17.84
CA SER A 190 1.55 -0.75 -19.22
C SER A 190 2.89 -0.05 -19.40
N ALA A 191 3.27 0.83 -18.47
CA ALA A 191 4.56 1.49 -18.50
C ALA A 191 5.72 0.47 -18.39
N LEU A 192 5.61 -0.51 -17.51
CA LEU A 192 6.57 -1.61 -17.39
C LEU A 192 6.64 -2.44 -18.67
N LEU A 193 5.47 -2.80 -19.24
CA LEU A 193 5.39 -3.55 -20.49
C LEU A 193 6.08 -2.79 -21.63
N PHE A 194 5.74 -1.51 -21.80
CA PHE A 194 6.35 -0.69 -22.86
C PHE A 194 7.84 -0.49 -22.66
N THR A 195 8.29 -0.29 -21.42
CA THR A 195 9.73 -0.16 -21.12
C THR A 195 10.48 -1.48 -21.36
N SER A 196 9.86 -2.63 -21.13
CA SER A 196 10.49 -3.94 -21.34
C SER A 196 10.67 -4.30 -22.83
N LEU A 197 9.90 -3.68 -23.72
CA LEU A 197 9.97 -3.90 -25.16
C LEU A 197 11.01 -2.99 -25.87
N VAL A 198 11.65 -2.08 -25.15
CA VAL A 198 12.64 -1.15 -25.73
C VAL A 198 14.06 -1.62 -25.39
N PRO A 199 15.03 -1.56 -26.34
CA PRO A 199 16.40 -2.05 -26.15
C PRO A 199 17.18 -1.33 -25.04
N GLY A 200 16.84 -0.06 -24.75
CA GLY A 200 17.56 0.75 -23.77
C GLY A 200 16.65 1.74 -23.03
N TYR A 201 17.08 2.10 -21.81
CA TYR A 201 16.34 3.04 -20.99
C TYR A 201 16.30 4.44 -21.63
N GLY A 202 15.12 5.03 -21.73
CA GLY A 202 14.93 6.35 -22.30
C GLY A 202 14.71 6.40 -23.82
N MET A 203 14.72 5.28 -24.51
CA MET A 203 14.38 5.23 -25.94
C MET A 203 12.87 5.25 -26.12
N PRO A 204 12.35 5.97 -27.15
CA PRO A 204 10.93 5.93 -27.46
C PRO A 204 10.53 4.56 -28.03
N LEU A 205 9.35 4.07 -27.66
CA LEU A 205 8.78 2.87 -28.28
C LEU A 205 8.23 3.23 -29.67
N THR A 206 8.87 2.73 -30.71
CA THR A 206 8.42 2.83 -32.10
C THR A 206 8.35 1.43 -32.70
N ALA A 207 7.74 1.28 -33.88
CA ALA A 207 7.68 0.00 -34.57
C ALA A 207 9.09 -0.57 -34.89
N GLU A 208 10.08 0.30 -35.02
CA GLU A 208 11.48 -0.09 -35.32
C GLU A 208 12.26 -0.43 -34.03
N THR A 209 11.92 0.15 -32.89
CA THR A 209 12.61 -0.09 -31.61
C THR A 209 11.96 -1.19 -30.76
N ALA A 210 10.74 -1.61 -31.09
CA ALA A 210 10.05 -2.67 -30.38
C ALA A 210 10.77 -4.02 -30.58
N THR A 211 11.24 -4.62 -29.48
CA THR A 211 11.97 -5.89 -29.52
C THR A 211 11.66 -6.77 -28.31
N LEU A 212 11.68 -8.07 -28.53
CA LEU A 212 11.62 -9.08 -27.46
C LEU A 212 13.01 -9.51 -26.97
N HIS A 213 14.08 -8.87 -27.48
CA HIS A 213 15.45 -9.23 -27.16
C HIS A 213 15.73 -9.25 -25.65
N ASN A 214 15.19 -8.29 -24.90
CA ASN A 214 15.36 -8.23 -23.46
C ASN A 214 14.81 -9.48 -22.75
N TYR A 215 13.69 -10.01 -23.21
CA TYR A 215 13.10 -11.25 -22.66
C TYR A 215 13.94 -12.47 -22.98
N ILE A 216 14.42 -12.57 -24.24
CA ILE A 216 15.29 -13.68 -24.66
C ILE A 216 16.60 -13.63 -23.87
N GLN A 217 17.19 -12.46 -23.73
CA GLN A 217 18.43 -12.28 -22.98
C GLN A 217 18.26 -12.62 -21.49
N ALA A 218 17.19 -12.13 -20.87
CA ALA A 218 16.91 -12.37 -19.44
C ALA A 218 16.63 -13.84 -19.14
N ILE A 219 15.88 -14.54 -20.00
CA ILE A 219 15.43 -15.92 -19.74
C ILE A 219 16.48 -16.94 -20.25
N ALA A 220 17.02 -16.74 -21.45
CA ALA A 220 17.86 -17.76 -22.09
C ALA A 220 19.36 -17.59 -21.81
N HIS A 221 19.85 -16.36 -21.60
CA HIS A 221 21.29 -16.09 -21.53
C HIS A 221 21.79 -15.75 -20.11
N HIS A 222 20.92 -15.43 -19.17
CA HIS A 222 21.32 -15.14 -17.78
C HIS A 222 21.13 -16.36 -16.86
N ALA A 223 22.21 -17.11 -16.63
CA ALA A 223 22.22 -18.25 -15.69
C ALA A 223 21.77 -17.86 -14.25
N ALA A 224 21.99 -16.61 -13.83
CA ALA A 224 21.53 -16.12 -12.55
C ALA A 224 20.00 -16.00 -12.49
N THR A 225 19.35 -15.57 -13.58
CA THR A 225 17.89 -15.47 -13.69
C THR A 225 17.25 -16.86 -13.65
N ALA A 226 17.79 -17.81 -14.40
CA ALA A 226 17.30 -19.20 -14.40
C ALA A 226 17.41 -19.85 -13.01
N ARG A 227 18.53 -19.64 -12.31
CA ARG A 227 18.71 -20.10 -10.92
C ARG A 227 17.77 -19.39 -9.94
N GLY A 228 17.63 -18.07 -10.07
CA GLY A 228 16.69 -17.31 -9.24
C GLY A 228 15.25 -17.78 -9.42
N PHE A 229 14.85 -18.08 -10.66
CA PHE A 229 13.51 -18.60 -10.96
C PHE A 229 13.30 -19.98 -10.35
N ALA A 230 14.27 -20.92 -10.53
CA ALA A 230 14.23 -22.24 -9.92
C ALA A 230 14.15 -22.17 -8.39
N ASN A 231 14.97 -21.33 -7.75
CA ASN A 231 14.97 -21.16 -6.28
C ASN A 231 13.71 -20.52 -5.73
N SER A 232 12.94 -19.79 -6.56
CA SER A 232 11.68 -19.16 -6.14
C SER A 232 10.47 -20.11 -6.26
N LEU A 233 10.63 -21.23 -6.96
CA LEU A 233 9.58 -22.24 -7.16
C LEU A 233 9.69 -23.42 -6.18
N ILE A 234 10.77 -23.53 -5.43
CA ILE A 234 11.05 -24.52 -4.38
C ILE A 234 10.69 -23.92 -3.03
#